data_a5cb8df77600bfc7bad9f5100f176ed5
#
_entry.id   a5cb8df77600bfc7bad9f5100f176ed5
#
_cell.length_a   1.000
_cell.length_b   1.000
_cell.length_c   1.000
_cell.angle_alpha   90.00
_cell.angle_beta   90.00
_cell.angle_gamma   90.00
#
_symmetry.space_group_name_H-M   'P 1'
#
loop_
_entity.id
_entity.type
_entity.pdbx_description
1 polymer ?
#
loop_
_entity_poly.entity_id
_entity_poly.type
_entity_poly.pdbx_seq_one_letter_code
_entity_poly.pdbx_strand_id
1 'polypeptide(L)'
;MKQSCQSSFVMIGGSGPLPEIIFKQLQDQDWSIKILSLPGSRHEHLDPSCRQINLHNFLSELQRCRLEGAQNIVLVGGVNRLDINNEYAAMDNHGSEIAGGDDKVLRGFLNKIEQLGFKIRGINEFLVDFITHEGFLTVAQPSALDXIDALRAEEIMAALGQVDVGQATIVRNQICWGLETGLGTDWMLKSLLEEFVNSQSTVVPSGLLYKGSKANQDLRVDLPTIGLTTIELVHQLGLAGIVIESNLTIILDRPRVIQFANEKGLFLWSKVKQEVKT
;
A
#
# COMPACT_ATOMS: atom_id res chain seq x y z
N MET A 1 41.47 -15.92 0.22
CA MET A 1 40.19 -15.65 0.84
C MET A 1 39.51 -14.56 0.02
N LYS A 2 38.55 -14.90 -0.85
CA LYS A 2 37.71 -13.89 -1.53
C LYS A 2 36.74 -13.36 -0.50
N GLN A 3 36.94 -12.14 -0.01
CA GLN A 3 35.86 -11.41 0.63
C GLN A 3 34.75 -11.32 -0.41
N SER A 4 33.74 -12.16 -0.27
CA SER A 4 32.50 -11.94 -1.00
C SER A 4 32.00 -10.55 -0.58
N CYS A 5 32.04 -9.61 -1.50
CA CYS A 5 31.40 -8.32 -1.31
C CYS A 5 29.88 -8.61 -1.19
N GLN A 6 29.45 -8.88 0.01
CA GLN A 6 28.02 -9.07 0.28
C GLN A 6 27.33 -7.76 -0.08
N SER A 7 26.54 -7.79 -1.15
CA SER A 7 25.75 -6.64 -1.55
C SER A 7 24.87 -6.23 -0.36
N SER A 8 24.88 -4.96 -0.01
CA SER A 8 24.10 -4.50 1.13
C SER A 8 22.88 -3.71 0.72
N PHE A 9 21.82 -3.92 1.48
CA PHE A 9 20.54 -3.23 1.34
C PHE A 9 20.35 -2.20 2.43
N VAL A 10 19.72 -1.10 2.06
CA VAL A 10 19.06 -0.22 3.03
C VAL A 10 17.57 -0.52 2.95
N MET A 11 16.94 -0.84 4.07
CA MET A 11 15.49 -0.93 4.18
C MET A 11 14.98 0.31 4.91
N ILE A 12 14.18 1.12 4.21
CA ILE A 12 13.45 2.21 4.87
C ILE A 12 12.11 1.63 5.30
N GLY A 13 11.96 1.45 6.62
CA GLY A 13 10.80 0.78 7.22
C GLY A 13 9.78 1.76 7.77
N GLY A 14 8.56 1.68 7.27
CA GLY A 14 7.38 2.36 7.80
C GLY A 14 6.56 1.43 8.70
N SER A 15 5.30 1.75 8.90
CA SER A 15 4.39 1.00 9.76
C SER A 15 3.84 -0.27 9.10
N GLY A 16 3.27 -1.14 9.91
CA GLY A 16 2.60 -2.37 9.45
C GLY A 16 3.54 -3.57 9.38
N PRO A 17 3.06 -4.72 8.94
CA PRO A 17 3.83 -5.97 8.95
C PRO A 17 4.81 -6.14 7.79
N LEU A 18 4.69 -5.36 6.71
CA LEU A 18 5.52 -5.53 5.52
C LEU A 18 7.02 -5.38 5.79
N PRO A 19 7.50 -4.44 6.65
CA PRO A 19 8.93 -4.36 6.94
C PRO A 19 9.51 -5.66 7.50
N GLU A 20 8.80 -6.32 8.41
CA GLU A 20 9.26 -7.60 8.96
C GLU A 20 9.32 -8.70 7.87
N ILE A 21 8.31 -8.76 7.01
CA ILE A 21 8.23 -9.74 5.91
C ILE A 21 9.42 -9.53 4.94
N ILE A 22 9.64 -8.28 4.51
CA ILE A 22 10.74 -7.97 3.58
C ILE A 22 12.11 -8.21 4.24
N PHE A 23 12.26 -7.83 5.50
CA PHE A 23 13.50 -8.07 6.24
C PHE A 23 13.86 -9.56 6.23
N LYS A 24 12.90 -10.42 6.52
CA LYS A 24 13.08 -11.87 6.51
C LYS A 24 13.46 -12.37 5.11
N GLN A 25 12.76 -11.93 4.07
CA GLN A 25 13.07 -12.30 2.67
C GLN A 25 14.49 -11.90 2.28
N LEU A 26 14.94 -10.73 2.70
CA LEU A 26 16.31 -10.27 2.42
C LEU A 26 17.34 -11.10 3.20
N GLN A 27 17.05 -11.46 4.47
CA GLN A 27 17.92 -12.32 5.28
C GLN A 27 18.05 -13.71 4.65
N ASP A 28 16.96 -14.28 4.17
CA ASP A 28 16.94 -15.61 3.54
C ASP A 28 17.78 -15.64 2.25
N GLN A 29 18.06 -14.49 1.66
CA GLN A 29 18.92 -14.33 0.48
C GLN A 29 20.35 -13.89 0.83
N ASP A 30 20.73 -13.95 2.11
CA ASP A 30 22.08 -13.59 2.61
C ASP A 30 22.48 -12.13 2.32
N TRP A 31 21.50 -11.19 2.25
CA TRP A 31 21.81 -9.78 2.13
C TRP A 31 22.23 -9.19 3.49
N SER A 32 23.21 -8.30 3.47
CA SER A 32 23.51 -7.44 4.61
C SER A 32 22.53 -6.28 4.63
N ILE A 33 21.73 -6.13 5.69
CA ILE A 33 20.62 -5.19 5.74
C ILE A 33 20.89 -4.10 6.78
N LYS A 34 20.69 -2.85 6.41
CA LYS A 34 20.68 -1.69 7.31
C LYS A 34 19.24 -1.16 7.36
N ILE A 35 18.71 -1.00 8.56
CA ILE A 35 17.32 -0.54 8.72
C ILE A 35 17.31 0.94 9.11
N LEU A 36 16.56 1.73 8.36
CA LEU A 36 16.23 3.12 8.67
C LEU A 36 14.72 3.18 8.93
N SER A 37 14.33 3.53 10.15
CA SER A 37 12.90 3.57 10.54
C SER A 37 12.33 4.97 10.35
N LEU A 38 11.16 5.03 9.68
CA LEU A 38 10.40 6.27 9.54
C LEU A 38 9.80 6.71 10.88
N PRO A 39 9.49 8.01 11.05
CA PRO A 39 8.84 8.50 12.26
C PRO A 39 7.60 7.67 12.64
N GLY A 40 7.46 7.38 13.91
CA GLY A 40 6.34 6.58 14.42
C GLY A 40 6.50 5.07 14.23
N SER A 41 7.52 4.62 13.51
CA SER A 41 7.80 3.19 13.31
C SER A 41 9.03 2.77 14.10
N ARG A 42 9.06 1.51 14.54
CA ARG A 42 10.17 0.98 15.34
C ARG A 42 10.53 -0.43 14.87
N HIS A 43 11.80 -0.62 14.51
CA HIS A 43 12.29 -1.90 13.98
C HIS A 43 13.49 -2.44 14.74
N GLU A 44 13.72 -1.98 15.98
CA GLU A 44 14.81 -2.44 16.83
C GLU A 44 14.70 -3.94 17.15
N HIS A 45 13.49 -4.48 17.07
CA HIS A 45 13.26 -5.92 17.25
C HIS A 45 13.77 -6.76 16.06
N LEU A 46 13.89 -6.15 14.86
CA LEU A 46 14.47 -6.79 13.68
C LEU A 46 16.00 -6.67 13.69
N ASP A 47 16.50 -5.49 14.02
CA ASP A 47 17.93 -5.20 14.11
C ASP A 47 18.15 -4.11 15.16
N PRO A 48 18.86 -4.44 16.27
CA PRO A 48 19.17 -3.42 17.29
C PRO A 48 20.01 -2.23 16.78
N SER A 49 20.66 -2.35 15.62
CA SER A 49 21.42 -1.23 15.03
C SER A 49 20.55 -0.32 14.16
N CYS A 50 19.25 -0.57 14.12
CA CYS A 50 18.28 0.25 13.41
C CYS A 50 18.37 1.72 13.81
N ARG A 51 18.29 2.62 12.83
CA ARG A 51 18.37 4.05 13.08
C ARG A 51 17.07 4.75 12.69
N GLN A 52 16.66 5.69 13.53
CA GLN A 52 15.48 6.51 13.23
C GLN A 52 15.86 7.61 12.24
N ILE A 53 15.04 7.79 11.23
CA ILE A 53 15.17 8.88 10.26
C ILE A 53 13.98 9.83 10.32
N ASN A 54 14.25 11.07 9.96
CA ASN A 54 13.27 12.13 9.77
C ASN A 54 13.75 12.98 8.60
N LEU A 55 12.98 14.00 8.21
CA LEU A 55 13.36 14.82 7.05
C LEU A 55 14.71 15.53 7.20
N HIS A 56 15.10 15.89 8.44
CA HIS A 56 16.36 16.62 8.68
C HIS A 56 17.58 15.74 8.51
N ASN A 57 17.51 14.45 8.92
CA ASN A 57 18.65 13.54 8.84
C ASN A 57 18.59 12.53 7.68
N PHE A 58 17.50 12.51 6.92
CA PHE A 58 17.26 11.53 5.86
C PHE A 58 18.44 11.41 4.90
N LEU A 59 18.86 12.54 4.30
CA LEU A 59 19.93 12.53 3.31
C LEU A 59 21.27 12.12 3.91
N SER A 60 21.59 12.61 5.12
CA SER A 60 22.86 12.28 5.78
C SER A 60 22.93 10.81 6.19
N GLU A 61 21.82 10.21 6.64
CA GLU A 61 21.78 8.78 6.94
C GLU A 61 21.92 7.93 5.67
N LEU A 62 21.31 8.33 4.57
CA LEU A 62 21.49 7.64 3.29
C LEU A 62 22.94 7.74 2.80
N GLN A 63 23.54 8.94 2.86
CA GLN A 63 24.95 9.12 2.50
C GLN A 63 25.86 8.23 3.35
N ARG A 64 25.59 8.15 4.64
CA ARG A 64 26.32 7.25 5.54
C ARG A 64 26.20 5.79 5.09
N CYS A 65 24.99 5.33 4.83
CA CYS A 65 24.76 3.96 4.33
C CYS A 65 25.52 3.71 3.02
N ARG A 66 25.54 4.72 2.14
CA ARG A 66 26.24 4.63 0.84
C ARG A 66 27.76 4.49 1.03
N LEU A 67 28.33 5.29 1.94
CA LEU A 67 29.75 5.21 2.29
C LEU A 67 30.11 3.87 2.94
N GLU A 68 29.17 3.27 3.66
CA GLU A 68 29.31 1.94 4.26
C GLU A 68 29.08 0.80 3.24
N GLY A 69 28.93 1.12 1.94
CA GLY A 69 28.89 0.16 0.83
C GLY A 69 27.49 -0.24 0.37
N ALA A 70 26.43 0.34 0.91
CA ALA A 70 25.07 -0.01 0.46
C ALA A 70 24.81 0.53 -0.95
N GLN A 71 24.23 -0.31 -1.81
CA GLN A 71 23.92 0.04 -3.19
C GLN A 71 22.42 -0.05 -3.50
N ASN A 72 21.72 -0.93 -2.80
CA ASN A 72 20.31 -1.17 -3.03
C ASN A 72 19.48 -0.60 -1.89
N ILE A 73 18.29 -0.12 -2.21
CA ILE A 73 17.37 0.40 -1.21
C ILE A 73 15.95 -0.11 -1.51
N VAL A 74 15.22 -0.45 -0.46
CA VAL A 74 13.80 -0.80 -0.56
C VAL A 74 13.04 0.06 0.46
N LEU A 75 11.91 0.62 0.01
CA LEU A 75 11.00 1.38 0.87
C LEU A 75 9.79 0.48 1.13
N VAL A 76 9.42 0.29 2.38
CA VAL A 76 8.41 -0.72 2.72
C VAL A 76 7.63 -0.35 3.98
N GLY A 77 6.32 -0.56 3.93
CA GLY A 77 5.42 -0.26 5.04
C GLY A 77 4.69 1.07 4.88
N GLY A 78 3.71 1.27 5.73
CA GLY A 78 2.88 2.48 5.69
C GLY A 78 3.64 3.71 6.17
N VAL A 79 3.28 4.85 5.59
CA VAL A 79 3.83 6.15 5.96
C VAL A 79 2.71 6.97 6.57
N ASN A 80 2.95 7.55 7.74
CA ASN A 80 1.97 8.47 8.31
C ASN A 80 2.08 9.83 7.59
N ARG A 81 1.14 10.07 6.71
CA ARG A 81 1.12 11.26 5.87
C ARG A 81 1.02 12.56 6.67
N LEU A 82 0.35 12.53 7.82
CA LEU A 82 0.23 13.71 8.69
C LEU A 82 1.60 14.11 9.25
N ASP A 83 2.42 13.14 9.64
CA ASP A 83 3.76 13.42 10.18
C ASP A 83 4.66 14.01 9.09
N ILE A 84 4.62 13.44 7.90
CA ILE A 84 5.42 13.93 6.75
C ILE A 84 4.98 15.35 6.36
N ASN A 85 3.69 15.59 6.23
CA ASN A 85 3.18 16.91 5.85
C ASN A 85 3.56 17.98 6.87
N ASN A 86 3.49 17.67 8.17
CA ASN A 86 3.88 18.59 9.23
C ASN A 86 5.38 18.90 9.17
N GLU A 87 6.22 17.88 8.94
CA GLU A 87 7.66 18.07 8.80
C GLU A 87 8.02 18.87 7.53
N TYR A 88 7.30 18.60 6.41
CA TYR A 88 7.49 19.35 5.16
C TYR A 88 7.12 20.82 5.30
N ALA A 89 5.98 21.11 5.91
CA ALA A 89 5.55 22.47 6.15
C ALA A 89 6.57 23.27 6.99
N ALA A 90 7.24 22.57 7.91
CA ALA A 90 8.29 23.19 8.73
C ALA A 90 9.61 23.44 7.98
N MET A 91 9.88 22.69 6.91
CA MET A 91 11.11 22.81 6.11
C MET A 91 11.01 23.77 4.92
N ASP A 92 9.80 24.11 4.50
CA ASP A 92 9.59 24.92 3.29
C ASP A 92 9.71 26.42 3.56
N ASN A 93 10.94 26.84 3.93
CA ASN A 93 11.28 28.27 3.97
C ASN A 93 11.54 28.85 2.56
N HIS A 94 11.45 28.02 1.51
CA HIS A 94 11.77 28.42 0.14
C HIS A 94 10.65 28.12 -0.86
N GLY A 95 9.43 28.15 -0.37
CA GLY A 95 8.17 28.07 -1.12
C GLY A 95 8.27 27.63 -2.54
N SER A 96 8.16 26.37 -2.85
CA SER A 96 7.74 26.17 -4.20
C SER A 96 7.54 24.79 -4.79
N GLU A 97 8.41 23.82 -4.67
CA GLU A 97 8.34 22.78 -5.71
C GLU A 97 7.60 21.48 -5.33
N ILE A 98 7.11 21.37 -4.09
CA ILE A 98 6.51 20.12 -3.62
C ILE A 98 5.01 20.27 -3.28
N ALA A 99 4.35 21.26 -3.87
CA ALA A 99 2.89 21.35 -3.79
C ALA A 99 2.28 20.37 -4.81
N GLY A 100 1.56 19.37 -4.31
CA GLY A 100 0.94 18.36 -5.18
C GLY A 100 0.44 17.17 -4.35
N GLY A 101 -0.04 16.16 -5.03
CA GLY A 101 -0.50 14.94 -4.39
C GLY A 101 0.63 14.11 -3.79
N ASP A 102 0.26 13.06 -3.06
CA ASP A 102 1.18 12.17 -2.34
C ASP A 102 2.26 11.57 -3.25
N ASP A 103 1.88 11.23 -4.47
CA ASP A 103 2.79 10.61 -5.45
C ASP A 103 3.91 11.57 -5.85
N LYS A 104 3.61 12.86 -5.99
CA LYS A 104 4.62 13.87 -6.35
C LYS A 104 5.67 14.05 -5.24
N VAL A 105 5.21 14.07 -3.98
CA VAL A 105 6.10 14.14 -2.82
C VAL A 105 7.00 12.89 -2.76
N LEU A 106 6.40 11.72 -2.91
CA LEU A 106 7.14 10.45 -2.92
C LEU A 106 8.19 10.42 -4.04
N ARG A 107 7.85 10.85 -5.25
CA ARG A 107 8.79 10.92 -6.37
C ARG A 107 9.97 11.86 -6.09
N GLY A 108 9.72 12.98 -5.42
CA GLY A 108 10.79 13.88 -4.99
C GLY A 108 11.81 13.16 -4.11
N PHE A 109 11.35 12.34 -3.17
CA PHE A 109 12.22 11.50 -2.33
C PHE A 109 12.98 10.46 -3.15
N LEU A 110 12.29 9.74 -4.03
CA LEU A 110 12.89 8.69 -4.84
C LEU A 110 14.00 9.27 -5.73
N ASN A 111 13.76 10.44 -6.35
CA ASN A 111 14.76 11.11 -7.14
C ASN A 111 16.03 11.45 -6.32
N LYS A 112 15.86 11.93 -5.08
CA LYS A 112 17.01 12.22 -4.20
C LYS A 112 17.78 10.93 -3.85
N ILE A 113 17.09 9.84 -3.60
CA ILE A 113 17.69 8.53 -3.33
C ILE A 113 18.52 8.08 -4.55
N GLU A 114 17.96 8.19 -5.75
CA GLU A 114 18.65 7.81 -6.99
C GLU A 114 19.85 8.71 -7.27
N GLN A 115 19.75 10.02 -6.98
CA GLN A 115 20.87 10.96 -7.12
C GLN A 115 22.04 10.61 -6.18
N LEU A 116 21.79 9.97 -5.03
CA LEU A 116 22.82 9.47 -4.15
C LEU A 116 23.46 8.17 -4.66
N GLY A 117 23.01 7.66 -5.81
CA GLY A 117 23.56 6.45 -6.44
C GLY A 117 22.98 5.15 -5.95
N PHE A 118 21.85 5.18 -5.26
CA PHE A 118 21.13 3.96 -4.89
C PHE A 118 20.28 3.42 -6.03
N LYS A 119 20.20 2.09 -6.11
CA LYS A 119 19.22 1.40 -6.95
C LYS A 119 18.00 1.11 -6.08
N ILE A 120 16.87 1.73 -6.41
CA ILE A 120 15.60 1.44 -5.73
C ILE A 120 15.08 0.10 -6.24
N ARG A 121 14.84 -0.82 -5.30
CA ARG A 121 14.30 -2.15 -5.62
C ARG A 121 12.82 -2.18 -5.26
N GLY A 122 12.05 -2.72 -6.16
CA GLY A 122 10.61 -2.83 -5.96
C GLY A 122 10.24 -3.87 -4.91
N ILE A 123 9.28 -3.56 -4.06
CA ILE A 123 8.79 -4.51 -3.05
C ILE A 123 8.21 -5.76 -3.71
N ASN A 124 7.66 -5.64 -4.91
CA ASN A 124 7.14 -6.77 -5.69
C ASN A 124 8.23 -7.81 -6.04
N GLU A 125 9.51 -7.41 -6.07
CA GLU A 125 10.62 -8.35 -6.29
C GLU A 125 10.76 -9.37 -5.15
N PHE A 126 10.27 -9.02 -3.96
CA PHE A 126 10.39 -9.83 -2.74
C PHE A 126 9.06 -10.46 -2.32
N LEU A 127 7.95 -10.02 -2.89
CA LEU A 127 6.60 -10.40 -2.47
C LEU A 127 5.83 -11.17 -3.56
N VAL A 128 6.51 -11.96 -4.38
CA VAL A 128 5.88 -12.70 -5.49
C VAL A 128 4.71 -13.56 -4.99
N ASP A 129 4.85 -14.22 -3.83
CA ASP A 129 3.82 -15.09 -3.26
C ASP A 129 2.62 -14.31 -2.68
N PHE A 130 2.77 -13.01 -2.46
CA PHE A 130 1.72 -12.14 -1.89
C PHE A 130 0.86 -11.47 -2.95
N ILE A 131 1.35 -11.46 -4.20
CA ILE A 131 0.66 -10.86 -5.34
C ILE A 131 -0.25 -11.92 -5.98
N THR A 132 -1.44 -11.51 -6.38
CA THR A 132 -2.43 -12.43 -6.94
C THR A 132 -2.52 -12.29 -8.45
N HIS A 133 -2.64 -13.42 -9.13
CA HIS A 133 -3.00 -13.45 -10.55
C HIS A 133 -4.52 -13.31 -10.72
N GLU A 134 -4.94 -13.09 -11.95
CA GLU A 134 -6.34 -12.93 -12.30
C GLU A 134 -7.16 -14.17 -11.89
N GLY A 135 -8.33 -13.94 -11.31
CA GLY A 135 -9.27 -14.99 -10.96
C GLY A 135 -10.03 -14.73 -9.67
N PHE A 136 -10.90 -15.65 -9.35
CA PHE A 136 -11.64 -15.62 -8.08
C PHE A 136 -10.84 -16.40 -7.04
N LEU A 137 -10.59 -15.77 -5.91
CA LEU A 137 -9.76 -16.33 -4.84
C LEU A 137 -10.59 -17.06 -3.79
N THR A 138 -11.92 -16.88 -3.85
CA THR A 138 -12.89 -17.43 -2.89
C THR A 138 -13.95 -18.25 -3.60
N VAL A 139 -14.70 -19.05 -2.83
CA VAL A 139 -15.80 -19.87 -3.34
C VAL A 139 -16.95 -18.97 -3.83
N ALA A 140 -17.29 -17.94 -3.04
CA ALA A 140 -18.27 -16.95 -3.46
C ALA A 140 -17.75 -16.16 -4.67
N GLN A 141 -18.64 -15.83 -5.58
CA GLN A 141 -18.32 -15.09 -6.80
C GLN A 141 -19.23 -13.86 -6.92
N PRO A 142 -18.79 -12.81 -7.60
CA PRO A 142 -19.61 -11.63 -7.78
C PRO A 142 -20.86 -11.93 -8.60
N SER A 143 -21.96 -11.33 -8.21
CA SER A 143 -23.22 -11.38 -8.96
C SER A 143 -23.13 -10.48 -10.20
N ALA A 144 -24.16 -10.53 -11.05
CA ALA A 144 -24.26 -9.65 -12.22
C ALA A 144 -24.25 -8.16 -11.82
N LEU A 145 -24.82 -7.81 -10.66
CA LEU A 145 -24.79 -6.44 -10.16
C LEU A 145 -23.38 -6.05 -9.66
N ASP A 146 -22.72 -6.96 -9.03
CA ASP A 146 -21.33 -6.71 -8.60
C ASP A 146 -20.37 -6.55 -9.78
N UNK A 147 -20.59 -7.04 -10.74
CA UNK A 147 -19.94 -6.89 -11.76
C UNK A 147 -20.02 -5.66 -12.30
N ILE A 148 -21.28 -5.05 -12.47
CA ILE A 148 -21.55 -3.66 -12.90
C ILE A 148 -20.91 -2.66 -11.91
N ASP A 149 -21.06 -2.92 -10.61
CA ASP A 149 -20.44 -2.09 -9.57
C ASP A 149 -18.91 -2.05 -9.70
N ALA A 150 -18.29 -3.17 -10.09
CA ALA A 150 -16.83 -3.20 -10.30
C ALA A 150 -16.40 -2.31 -11.48
N LEU A 151 -17.14 -2.33 -12.58
CA LEU A 151 -16.86 -1.44 -13.72
C LEU A 151 -17.03 0.02 -13.32
N ARG A 152 -18.08 0.32 -12.56
CA ARG A 152 -18.31 1.68 -12.06
C ARG A 152 -17.17 2.13 -11.13
N ALA A 153 -16.67 1.23 -10.29
CA ALA A 153 -15.55 1.51 -9.41
C ALA A 153 -14.26 1.82 -10.22
N GLU A 154 -14.01 1.06 -11.30
CA GLU A 154 -12.86 1.33 -12.19
C GLU A 154 -12.96 2.72 -12.85
N GLU A 155 -14.17 3.12 -13.32
CA GLU A 155 -14.38 4.46 -13.87
C GLU A 155 -14.07 5.55 -12.84
N ILE A 156 -14.57 5.39 -11.61
CA ILE A 156 -14.34 6.35 -10.52
C ILE A 156 -12.86 6.45 -10.23
N MET A 157 -12.19 5.30 -10.09
CA MET A 157 -10.76 5.29 -9.75
C MET A 157 -9.88 5.80 -10.89
N ALA A 158 -10.28 5.60 -12.15
CA ALA A 158 -9.58 6.17 -13.30
C ALA A 158 -9.64 7.71 -13.27
N ALA A 159 -10.81 8.27 -12.96
CA ALA A 159 -11.00 9.72 -12.87
C ALA A 159 -10.19 10.32 -11.69
N LEU A 160 -10.29 9.70 -10.51
CA LEU A 160 -9.59 10.16 -9.31
C LEU A 160 -8.07 9.99 -9.41
N GLY A 161 -7.61 8.96 -10.11
CA GLY A 161 -6.18 8.74 -10.36
C GLY A 161 -5.52 9.87 -11.14
N GLN A 162 -6.29 10.60 -11.96
CA GLN A 162 -5.77 11.76 -12.70
C GLN A 162 -5.42 12.93 -11.76
N VAL A 163 -6.08 13.02 -10.62
CA VAL A 163 -5.84 14.08 -9.62
C VAL A 163 -5.16 13.53 -8.35
N ASP A 164 -4.65 12.32 -8.41
CA ASP A 164 -3.88 11.66 -7.35
C ASP A 164 -4.66 11.51 -6.03
N VAL A 165 -5.94 11.14 -6.11
CA VAL A 165 -6.79 10.95 -4.93
C VAL A 165 -7.12 9.46 -4.73
N GLY A 166 -6.60 8.88 -3.65
CA GLY A 166 -6.93 7.56 -3.17
C GLY A 166 -6.67 6.41 -4.16
N GLN A 167 -6.83 5.21 -3.67
CA GLN A 167 -6.68 3.99 -4.48
C GLN A 167 -7.77 2.95 -4.17
N ALA A 168 -8.84 3.38 -3.45
CA ALA A 168 -9.97 2.50 -3.15
C ALA A 168 -11.30 3.29 -3.15
N THR A 169 -12.35 2.60 -3.54
CA THR A 169 -13.72 3.13 -3.51
C THR A 169 -14.70 2.03 -3.14
N ILE A 170 -15.81 2.42 -2.52
CA ILE A 170 -16.95 1.52 -2.25
C ILE A 170 -18.06 1.89 -3.21
N VAL A 171 -18.53 0.89 -3.97
CA VAL A 171 -19.64 1.05 -4.90
C VAL A 171 -20.73 0.02 -4.56
N ARG A 172 -21.97 0.47 -4.52
CA ARG A 172 -23.16 -0.37 -4.31
C ARG A 172 -24.30 0.18 -5.17
N ASN A 173 -24.86 -0.68 -6.03
CA ASN A 173 -25.91 -0.30 -6.98
C ASN A 173 -25.48 0.92 -7.84
N GLN A 174 -24.24 0.90 -8.32
CA GLN A 174 -23.58 1.93 -9.14
C GLN A 174 -23.39 3.28 -8.43
N ILE A 175 -23.79 3.38 -7.15
CA ILE A 175 -23.58 4.58 -6.33
C ILE A 175 -22.27 4.47 -5.58
N CYS A 176 -21.45 5.51 -5.64
CA CYS A 176 -20.24 5.61 -4.84
C CYS A 176 -20.62 5.97 -3.39
N TRP A 177 -20.32 5.09 -2.46
CA TRP A 177 -20.58 5.28 -1.04
C TRP A 177 -19.37 5.75 -0.26
N GLY A 178 -18.18 5.51 -0.79
CA GLY A 178 -16.95 5.92 -0.13
C GLY A 178 -15.79 6.06 -1.09
N LEU A 179 -14.94 7.05 -0.81
CA LEU A 179 -13.69 7.28 -1.54
C LEU A 179 -12.54 7.30 -0.53
N GLU A 180 -11.48 6.58 -0.85
CA GLU A 180 -10.27 6.67 -0.04
C GLU A 180 -9.63 8.03 -0.19
N THR A 181 -9.22 8.60 0.93
CA THR A 181 -8.49 9.86 0.99
C THR A 181 -7.12 9.62 1.65
N GLY A 182 -6.41 10.68 2.00
CA GLY A 182 -5.13 10.60 2.69
C GLY A 182 -5.17 9.85 4.04
N LEU A 183 -6.36 9.54 4.56
CA LEU A 183 -6.50 8.79 5.82
C LEU A 183 -6.51 7.25 5.61
N GLY A 184 -6.58 6.79 4.35
CA GLY A 184 -6.44 5.39 3.99
C GLY A 184 -7.74 4.59 3.97
N THR A 185 -7.66 3.38 3.41
CA THR A 185 -8.82 2.50 3.17
C THR A 185 -9.54 2.11 4.47
N ASP A 186 -8.80 1.66 5.47
CA ASP A 186 -9.42 1.17 6.72
C ASP A 186 -10.12 2.30 7.47
N TRP A 187 -9.60 3.53 7.40
CA TRP A 187 -10.27 4.70 7.97
C TRP A 187 -11.61 4.97 7.25
N MET A 188 -11.60 4.93 5.91
CA MET A 188 -12.83 5.08 5.12
C MET A 188 -13.88 4.04 5.51
N LEU A 189 -13.47 2.77 5.59
CA LEU A 189 -14.37 1.67 5.96
C LEU A 189 -14.95 1.88 7.36
N LYS A 190 -14.13 2.25 8.35
CA LYS A 190 -14.56 2.49 9.73
C LYS A 190 -15.54 3.66 9.83
N SER A 191 -15.27 4.75 9.12
CA SER A 191 -16.15 5.94 9.12
C SER A 191 -17.54 5.61 8.59
N LEU A 192 -17.60 4.81 7.51
CA LEU A 192 -18.88 4.37 6.96
C LEU A 192 -19.59 3.41 7.91
N LEU A 193 -18.86 2.54 8.58
CA LEU A 193 -19.44 1.59 9.54
C LEU A 193 -20.13 2.32 10.70
N GLU A 194 -19.54 3.38 11.22
CA GLU A 194 -20.15 4.21 12.26
C GLU A 194 -21.50 4.78 11.81
N GLU A 195 -21.57 5.24 10.57
CA GLU A 195 -22.81 5.78 10.00
C GLU A 195 -23.88 4.70 9.77
N PHE A 196 -23.45 3.53 9.24
CA PHE A 196 -24.38 2.41 8.97
C PHE A 196 -24.95 1.80 10.26
N VAL A 197 -24.15 1.67 11.31
CA VAL A 197 -24.61 1.16 12.61
C VAL A 197 -25.74 2.06 13.16
N ASN A 198 -25.62 3.36 12.99
CA ASN A 198 -26.63 4.33 13.45
C ASN A 198 -27.94 4.22 12.66
N SER A 199 -27.92 3.70 11.42
CA SER A 199 -29.10 3.64 10.57
C SER A 199 -30.03 2.43 10.83
N GLN A 200 -29.62 1.45 11.63
CA GLN A 200 -30.38 0.26 12.02
C GLN A 200 -30.96 -0.56 10.83
N SER A 201 -30.42 -0.47 9.63
CA SER A 201 -30.97 -1.22 8.51
C SER A 201 -30.37 -2.62 8.39
N THR A 202 -31.25 -3.63 8.29
CA THR A 202 -30.85 -4.99 7.91
C THR A 202 -30.50 -5.00 6.41
N VAL A 203 -29.23 -5.09 6.11
CA VAL A 203 -28.77 -4.99 4.73
C VAL A 203 -28.42 -6.39 4.20
N VAL A 204 -29.04 -6.77 3.10
CA VAL A 204 -28.58 -7.94 2.32
C VAL A 204 -27.19 -7.59 1.77
N PRO A 205 -26.20 -8.47 1.90
CA PRO A 205 -24.86 -8.17 1.41
C PRO A 205 -24.88 -7.83 -0.08
N SER A 206 -24.39 -6.63 -0.43
CA SER A 206 -24.37 -6.14 -1.80
C SER A 206 -23.32 -5.03 -1.95
N GLY A 207 -22.86 -4.85 -3.19
CA GLY A 207 -21.81 -3.88 -3.49
C GLY A 207 -20.45 -4.37 -3.07
N LEU A 208 -19.43 -3.60 -3.32
CA LEU A 208 -18.05 -4.04 -3.17
C LEU A 208 -17.11 -2.91 -2.77
N LEU A 209 -15.98 -3.31 -2.19
CA LEU A 209 -14.78 -2.49 -2.11
C LEU A 209 -13.94 -2.78 -3.35
N TYR A 210 -13.56 -1.76 -4.11
CA TYR A 210 -12.55 -1.85 -5.15
C TYR A 210 -11.24 -1.26 -4.64
N LYS A 211 -10.11 -1.94 -4.88
CA LYS A 211 -8.79 -1.40 -4.56
C LYS A 211 -7.79 -1.72 -5.67
N GLY A 212 -7.16 -0.67 -6.21
CA GLY A 212 -6.19 -0.80 -7.30
C GLY A 212 -5.18 0.34 -7.31
N SER A 213 -4.25 0.30 -8.24
CA SER A 213 -3.21 1.33 -8.37
C SER A 213 -3.75 2.61 -9.02
N LYS A 214 -3.16 3.73 -8.65
CA LYS A 214 -3.37 5.00 -9.36
C LYS A 214 -2.59 4.99 -10.68
N ALA A 215 -3.05 5.76 -11.67
CA ALA A 215 -2.49 5.75 -13.02
C ALA A 215 -0.98 6.04 -13.08
N ASN A 216 -0.50 6.89 -12.21
CA ASN A 216 0.91 7.34 -12.23
C ASN A 216 1.72 6.88 -11.00
N GLN A 217 1.20 5.95 -10.22
CA GLN A 217 1.83 5.47 -8.99
C GLN A 217 3.19 4.79 -9.27
N ASP A 218 4.20 5.08 -8.45
CA ASP A 218 5.48 4.37 -8.55
C ASP A 218 5.35 2.99 -7.87
N LEU A 219 5.11 1.98 -8.67
CA LEU A 219 4.83 0.61 -8.21
C LEU A 219 6.05 -0.06 -7.55
N ARG A 220 7.23 0.56 -7.59
CA ARG A 220 8.38 0.03 -6.85
C ARG A 220 8.21 0.18 -5.34
N VAL A 221 7.48 1.21 -4.91
CA VAL A 221 7.45 1.60 -3.49
C VAL A 221 6.04 1.67 -2.90
N ASP A 222 5.02 1.73 -3.74
CA ASP A 222 3.65 1.85 -3.26
C ASP A 222 2.74 0.90 -4.06
N LEU A 223 2.40 -0.23 -3.47
CA LEU A 223 1.46 -1.20 -4.04
C LEU A 223 0.19 -1.23 -3.20
N PRO A 224 -0.98 -1.28 -3.85
CA PRO A 224 -2.23 -1.49 -3.12
C PRO A 224 -2.12 -2.73 -2.22
N THR A 225 -2.56 -2.61 -0.99
CA THR A 225 -2.44 -3.70 -0.01
C THR A 225 -3.76 -3.87 0.73
N ILE A 226 -4.20 -5.11 0.89
CA ILE A 226 -5.31 -5.49 1.76
C ILE A 226 -4.83 -6.53 2.78
N GLY A 227 -5.56 -6.62 3.88
CA GLY A 227 -5.27 -7.61 4.92
C GLY A 227 -6.55 -8.03 5.65
N LEU A 228 -6.38 -8.76 6.74
CA LEU A 228 -7.51 -9.29 7.50
C LEU A 228 -8.43 -8.17 7.99
N THR A 229 -7.88 -7.07 8.51
CA THR A 229 -8.69 -5.93 8.97
C THR A 229 -9.59 -5.40 7.85
N THR A 230 -9.07 -5.26 6.65
CA THR A 230 -9.85 -4.75 5.51
C THR A 230 -11.04 -5.65 5.19
N ILE A 231 -10.82 -6.99 5.11
CA ILE A 231 -11.91 -7.92 4.78
C ILE A 231 -12.94 -8.04 5.92
N GLU A 232 -12.49 -7.91 7.18
CA GLU A 232 -13.39 -7.87 8.34
C GLU A 232 -14.31 -6.63 8.29
N LEU A 233 -13.76 -5.47 7.96
CA LEU A 233 -14.54 -4.23 7.83
C LEU A 233 -15.52 -4.31 6.64
N VAL A 234 -15.11 -4.90 5.52
CA VAL A 234 -15.97 -5.16 4.37
C VAL A 234 -17.17 -6.02 4.76
N HIS A 235 -16.93 -7.09 5.55
CA HIS A 235 -18.00 -7.94 6.07
C HIS A 235 -18.95 -7.16 6.99
N GLN A 236 -18.39 -6.38 7.92
CA GLN A 236 -19.18 -5.59 8.89
C GLN A 236 -20.07 -4.55 8.20
N LEU A 237 -19.60 -3.97 7.07
CA LEU A 237 -20.38 -3.02 6.25
C LEU A 237 -21.47 -3.70 5.42
N GLY A 238 -21.53 -5.05 5.41
CA GLY A 238 -22.49 -5.78 4.60
C GLY A 238 -22.20 -5.67 3.10
N LEU A 239 -20.95 -5.49 2.72
CA LEU A 239 -20.56 -5.59 1.32
C LEU A 239 -20.47 -7.06 0.90
N ALA A 240 -20.67 -7.33 -0.38
CA ALA A 240 -20.63 -8.69 -0.93
C ALA A 240 -19.21 -9.19 -1.16
N GLY A 241 -18.22 -8.27 -1.29
CA GLY A 241 -16.84 -8.69 -1.48
C GLY A 241 -15.87 -7.56 -1.82
N ILE A 242 -14.71 -7.98 -2.29
CA ILE A 242 -13.63 -7.08 -2.69
C ILE A 242 -13.18 -7.40 -4.12
N VAL A 243 -12.97 -6.36 -4.91
CA VAL A 243 -12.27 -6.43 -6.21
C VAL A 243 -10.90 -5.79 -6.02
N ILE A 244 -9.85 -6.51 -6.39
CA ILE A 244 -8.46 -6.01 -6.34
C ILE A 244 -7.85 -6.07 -7.73
N GLU A 245 -6.89 -5.17 -7.98
CA GLU A 245 -6.16 -5.14 -9.25
C GLU A 245 -5.16 -6.31 -9.31
N SER A 246 -5.30 -7.14 -10.34
CA SER A 246 -4.47 -8.32 -10.57
C SER A 246 -3.00 -7.93 -10.80
N ASN A 247 -2.09 -8.77 -10.32
CA ASN A 247 -0.63 -8.64 -10.45
C ASN A 247 -0.02 -7.44 -9.74
N LEU A 248 -0.82 -6.65 -9.01
CA LEU A 248 -0.34 -5.44 -8.32
C LEU A 248 -0.73 -5.39 -6.85
N THR A 249 -1.86 -5.99 -6.47
CA THR A 249 -2.33 -5.88 -5.09
C THR A 249 -1.69 -6.96 -4.20
N ILE A 250 -1.16 -6.52 -3.07
CA ILE A 250 -0.62 -7.39 -2.02
C ILE A 250 -1.75 -7.84 -1.10
N ILE A 251 -1.82 -9.14 -0.80
CA ILE A 251 -2.72 -9.67 0.23
C ILE A 251 -1.87 -10.16 1.42
N LEU A 252 -1.89 -9.41 2.50
CA LEU A 252 -1.20 -9.79 3.75
C LEU A 252 -1.92 -10.96 4.41
N ASP A 253 -1.16 -11.97 4.81
CA ASP A 253 -1.71 -13.22 5.38
C ASP A 253 -2.83 -13.78 4.48
N ARG A 254 -2.50 -13.94 3.21
CA ARG A 254 -3.43 -14.39 2.16
C ARG A 254 -4.25 -15.62 2.55
N PRO A 255 -3.66 -16.68 3.15
CA PRO A 255 -4.47 -17.85 3.55
C PRO A 255 -5.58 -17.50 4.52
N ARG A 256 -5.28 -16.68 5.51
CA ARG A 256 -6.25 -16.28 6.55
C ARG A 256 -7.32 -15.35 5.99
N VAL A 257 -6.95 -14.43 5.08
CA VAL A 257 -7.90 -13.54 4.38
C VAL A 257 -8.89 -14.37 3.57
N ILE A 258 -8.39 -15.34 2.77
CA ILE A 258 -9.23 -16.22 1.93
C ILE A 258 -10.13 -17.09 2.83
N GLN A 259 -9.58 -17.66 3.91
CA GLN A 259 -10.37 -18.46 4.84
C GLN A 259 -11.52 -17.64 5.43
N PHE A 260 -11.25 -16.46 5.96
CA PHE A 260 -12.27 -15.57 6.53
C PHE A 260 -13.33 -15.21 5.50
N ALA A 261 -12.91 -14.82 4.29
CA ALA A 261 -13.84 -14.49 3.21
C ALA A 261 -14.77 -15.65 2.87
N ASN A 262 -14.24 -16.88 2.78
CA ASN A 262 -15.05 -18.07 2.52
C ASN A 262 -16.04 -18.35 3.64
N GLU A 263 -15.59 -18.23 4.91
CA GLU A 263 -16.45 -18.44 6.09
C GLU A 263 -17.62 -17.44 6.13
N LYS A 264 -17.39 -16.24 5.62
CA LYS A 264 -18.39 -15.14 5.61
C LYS A 264 -19.16 -15.02 4.30
N GLY A 265 -18.85 -15.86 3.30
CA GLY A 265 -19.53 -15.82 2.00
C GLY A 265 -19.17 -14.59 1.18
N LEU A 266 -17.99 -14.00 1.39
CA LEU A 266 -17.51 -12.83 0.65
C LEU A 266 -16.75 -13.28 -0.59
N PHE A 267 -16.95 -12.61 -1.72
CA PHE A 267 -16.06 -12.83 -2.86
C PHE A 267 -14.79 -12.00 -2.73
N LEU A 268 -13.70 -12.55 -3.24
CA LEU A 268 -12.44 -11.83 -3.41
C LEU A 268 -11.99 -12.08 -4.86
N TRP A 269 -12.07 -11.05 -5.67
CA TRP A 269 -11.84 -11.11 -7.11
C TRP A 269 -10.61 -10.30 -7.50
N SER A 270 -9.59 -11.00 -7.99
CA SER A 270 -8.40 -10.41 -8.59
C SER A 270 -8.67 -10.18 -10.07
N LYS A 271 -8.84 -8.92 -10.47
CA LYS A 271 -9.34 -8.53 -11.79
C LYS A 271 -8.26 -7.72 -12.53
N VAL A 272 -8.04 -8.05 -13.81
CA VAL A 272 -7.21 -7.21 -14.68
C VAL A 272 -7.94 -5.90 -14.92
N LYS A 273 -7.28 -4.80 -14.64
CA LYS A 273 -7.83 -3.45 -14.83
C LYS A 273 -8.12 -3.23 -16.33
N GLN A 274 -9.31 -2.82 -16.65
CA GLN A 274 -9.65 -2.48 -18.03
C GLN A 274 -9.17 -1.07 -18.34
N GLU A 275 -8.56 -0.90 -19.50
CA GLU A 275 -8.24 0.45 -19.98
C GLU A 275 -9.54 1.18 -20.30
N VAL A 276 -9.86 2.16 -19.48
CA VAL A 276 -11.00 3.05 -19.76
C VAL A 276 -10.59 3.92 -20.94
N LYS A 277 -11.21 3.68 -22.09
CA LYS A 277 -11.00 4.56 -23.26
C LYS A 277 -11.63 5.91 -22.94
N THR A 278 -10.77 6.90 -22.70
CA THR A 278 -11.16 8.30 -22.53
C THR A 278 -11.56 8.91 -23.88
#